data_cadf73e39e1aa34526f05e930b88e25f
#
_entry.id   cadf73e39e1aa34526f05e930b88e25f
#
_cell.length_a   1.000
_cell.length_b   1.000
_cell.length_c   1.000
_cell.angle_alpha   90.00
_cell.angle_beta   90.00
_cell.angle_gamma   90.00
#
_symmetry.space_group_name_H-M   'P 1'
#
loop_
_entity.id
_entity.type
_entity.pdbx_description
1 polymer ?
#
loop_
_entity_poly.entity_id
_entity_poly.type
_entity_poly.pdbx_seq_one_letter_code
_entity_poly.pdbx_strand_id
1 'polypeptide(L)'
;MDSGQDNQNPVSTQSLFFNKINTNLSDYTANDIFKLLEMKIDDYHDYESFKTDADEKINKYVEIFEKYKNQKLINFFEEIRVSLFGQKNLNDNMTEAQKLLEIYTQRDEDVINSQNMNIIHNNLNVIRENVTKLLTVDSRFRKNYLNSLSTDFDINLPYIINNVTEARLSDIEFPATFYPFQEEFENNYMWLKYTYNYSTTPDNSITEYIYFYITPGNYYQDTLLTNLQTVIDNQGLPITINHDLDFENDGGVGDGTGKLTIEYSGDTTNTVVITELELNFKAAKILDSEYNYNASQIIKSTDDKISKYYNTDSAIDHNQRMGWMLGFRDSLYTGSTSYTGEGQLDIIGPRYIYLLVNDFNNSSNVNFFSNSETSLLSDNIFGRISLKAGAFSVQSQNDFSVYGEPRYFFGPVNIDRLSVRVIDEFGRTVNLNGMDFSFSIQMTVKHDVSKTS
;
A
#
# COMPACT_ATOMS: atom_id res chain seq x y z
N MET A 1 -32.31 48.87 11.25
CA MET A 1 -31.83 48.12 12.42
C MET A 1 -31.07 46.96 11.85
N ASP A 2 -29.93 47.20 11.76
CA ASP A 2 -28.63 46.66 11.52
C ASP A 2 -28.53 45.14 11.55
N SER A 3 -28.22 44.59 10.40
CA SER A 3 -27.76 43.22 10.22
C SER A 3 -26.24 43.23 10.06
N GLY A 4 -25.54 42.93 11.12
CA GLY A 4 -24.11 42.69 11.07
C GLY A 4 -23.79 41.42 10.26
N GLN A 5 -23.15 41.59 9.13
CA GLN A 5 -22.48 40.51 8.39
C GLN A 5 -21.10 40.28 9.00
N ASP A 6 -20.94 39.15 9.69
CA ASP A 6 -19.65 38.62 10.05
C ASP A 6 -18.97 38.07 8.79
N ASN A 7 -18.04 38.84 8.25
CA ASN A 7 -17.08 38.40 7.25
C ASN A 7 -16.01 37.52 7.92
N GLN A 8 -16.26 36.24 8.04
CA GLN A 8 -15.20 35.26 8.27
C GLN A 8 -14.48 35.00 6.92
N ASN A 9 -13.32 35.61 6.74
CA ASN A 9 -12.38 35.27 5.67
C ASN A 9 -11.99 33.79 5.81
N PRO A 10 -12.08 32.96 4.75
CA PRO A 10 -11.55 31.61 4.78
C PRO A 10 -10.04 31.68 4.95
N VAL A 11 -9.53 31.20 6.07
CA VAL A 11 -8.10 30.94 6.25
C VAL A 11 -7.70 29.93 5.20
N SER A 12 -7.02 30.42 4.15
CA SER A 12 -6.64 29.57 3.02
C SER A 12 -5.65 28.49 3.50
N THR A 13 -5.77 27.28 2.96
CA THR A 13 -4.87 26.14 3.21
C THR A 13 -3.38 26.52 3.01
N GLN A 14 -3.09 27.53 2.18
CA GLN A 14 -1.78 28.11 1.97
C GLN A 14 -1.21 28.82 3.21
N SER A 15 -2.03 29.48 4.03
CA SER A 15 -1.54 30.15 5.26
C SER A 15 -1.03 29.14 6.32
N LEU A 16 -1.58 27.93 6.33
CA LEU A 16 -1.12 26.85 7.22
C LEU A 16 0.20 26.23 6.74
N PHE A 17 0.45 26.24 5.45
CA PHE A 17 1.70 25.74 4.86
C PHE A 17 2.88 26.65 5.22
N PHE A 18 2.72 27.95 5.14
CA PHE A 18 3.77 28.94 5.40
C PHE A 18 4.23 28.98 6.87
N ASN A 19 3.40 28.59 7.81
CA ASN A 19 3.79 28.51 9.23
C ASN A 19 4.69 27.31 9.57
N LYS A 20 4.92 26.41 8.61
CA LYS A 20 5.74 25.19 8.78
C LYS A 20 7.14 25.30 8.18
N ILE A 21 7.45 26.38 7.45
CA ILE A 21 8.79 26.57 6.88
C ILE A 21 9.74 26.91 8.02
N ASN A 22 10.81 26.14 8.16
CA ASN A 22 11.92 26.48 9.03
C ASN A 22 12.63 27.73 8.48
N THR A 23 12.64 28.81 9.24
CA THR A 23 13.23 30.08 8.82
C THR A 23 14.70 30.25 9.22
N ASN A 24 15.35 29.20 9.70
CA ASN A 24 16.76 29.22 9.99
C ASN A 24 17.56 28.75 8.75
N LEU A 25 18.16 29.68 8.02
CA LEU A 25 18.91 29.38 6.80
C LEU A 25 20.06 28.39 7.03
N SER A 26 20.61 28.33 8.24
CA SER A 26 21.68 27.39 8.56
C SER A 26 21.26 25.91 8.49
N ASP A 27 19.96 25.64 8.48
CA ASP A 27 19.41 24.28 8.40
C ASP A 27 19.23 23.79 6.95
N TYR A 28 19.54 24.63 5.94
CA TYR A 28 19.38 24.33 4.53
C TYR A 28 20.73 24.16 3.83
N THR A 29 20.81 23.19 2.92
CA THR A 29 21.90 23.08 1.95
C THR A 29 21.57 23.88 0.70
N ALA A 30 22.56 24.12 -0.19
CA ALA A 30 22.32 24.72 -1.48
C ALA A 30 21.23 24.00 -2.30
N ASN A 31 21.27 22.68 -2.30
CA ASN A 31 20.25 21.87 -2.99
C ASN A 31 18.86 22.02 -2.36
N ASP A 32 18.76 22.20 -1.05
CA ASP A 32 17.47 22.44 -0.40
C ASP A 32 16.92 23.81 -0.77
N ILE A 33 17.80 24.82 -0.90
CA ILE A 33 17.44 26.17 -1.38
C ILE A 33 16.98 26.11 -2.84
N PHE A 34 17.69 25.37 -3.71
CA PHE A 34 17.26 25.21 -5.11
C PHE A 34 15.91 24.49 -5.21
N LYS A 35 15.69 23.45 -4.43
CA LYS A 35 14.38 22.79 -4.36
C LYS A 35 13.30 23.73 -3.84
N LEU A 36 13.59 24.53 -2.81
CA LEU A 36 12.66 25.50 -2.26
C LEU A 36 12.26 26.57 -3.29
N LEU A 37 13.22 26.99 -4.13
CA LEU A 37 12.99 27.92 -5.23
C LEU A 37 12.46 27.24 -6.50
N GLU A 38 12.22 25.93 -6.47
CA GLU A 38 11.80 25.14 -7.63
C GLU A 38 12.78 25.28 -8.82
N MET A 39 14.07 25.21 -8.52
CA MET A 39 15.15 25.34 -9.49
C MET A 39 15.94 24.04 -9.61
N LYS A 40 16.42 23.74 -10.84
CA LYS A 40 17.38 22.67 -11.08
C LYS A 40 18.62 23.30 -11.69
N ILE A 41 19.78 23.04 -11.10
CA ILE A 41 21.05 23.63 -11.54
C ILE A 41 21.38 23.25 -12.99
N ASP A 42 21.02 22.04 -13.40
CA ASP A 42 21.26 21.50 -14.74
C ASP A 42 20.49 22.26 -15.85
N ASP A 43 19.49 23.07 -15.48
CA ASP A 43 18.69 23.84 -16.44
C ASP A 43 19.40 25.14 -16.85
N TYR A 44 20.53 25.51 -16.22
CA TYR A 44 21.24 26.78 -16.46
C TYR A 44 22.60 26.56 -17.09
N HIS A 45 22.86 27.25 -18.18
CA HIS A 45 24.14 27.22 -18.91
C HIS A 45 25.11 28.36 -18.53
N ASP A 46 24.60 29.40 -17.86
CA ASP A 46 25.39 30.54 -17.44
C ASP A 46 24.86 31.14 -16.12
N TYR A 47 25.72 31.89 -15.45
CA TYR A 47 25.40 32.50 -14.15
C TYR A 47 24.34 33.60 -14.24
N GLU A 48 24.29 34.37 -15.33
CA GLU A 48 23.32 35.47 -15.45
C GLU A 48 21.89 34.95 -15.62
N SER A 49 21.69 33.85 -16.36
CA SER A 49 20.38 33.21 -16.49
C SER A 49 19.94 32.58 -15.16
N PHE A 50 20.85 31.91 -14.47
CA PHE A 50 20.59 31.38 -13.12
C PHE A 50 20.21 32.49 -12.14
N LYS A 51 20.98 33.59 -12.10
CA LYS A 51 20.73 34.69 -11.20
C LYS A 51 19.40 35.38 -11.48
N THR A 52 19.07 35.59 -12.75
CA THR A 52 17.80 36.22 -13.14
C THR A 52 16.61 35.41 -12.70
N ASP A 53 16.60 34.11 -12.95
CA ASP A 53 15.51 33.23 -12.54
C ASP A 53 15.41 33.09 -11.02
N ALA A 54 16.52 32.96 -10.32
CA ALA A 54 16.53 32.89 -8.85
C ALA A 54 16.02 34.20 -8.22
N ASP A 55 16.42 35.35 -8.73
CA ASP A 55 15.92 36.66 -8.25
C ASP A 55 14.41 36.82 -8.51
N GLU A 56 13.94 36.40 -9.68
CA GLU A 56 12.50 36.42 -10.00
C GLU A 56 11.68 35.55 -9.04
N LYS A 57 12.16 34.36 -8.77
CA LYS A 57 11.48 33.43 -7.85
C LYS A 57 11.49 33.92 -6.40
N ILE A 58 12.63 34.47 -5.94
CA ILE A 58 12.72 35.07 -4.60
C ILE A 58 11.75 36.25 -4.49
N ASN A 59 11.74 37.16 -5.49
CA ASN A 59 10.81 38.29 -5.51
C ASN A 59 9.35 37.83 -5.42
N LYS A 60 8.98 36.81 -6.18
CA LYS A 60 7.64 36.24 -6.13
C LYS A 60 7.24 35.79 -4.73
N TYR A 61 8.15 35.11 -4.01
CA TYR A 61 7.88 34.67 -2.64
C TYR A 61 7.81 35.86 -1.67
N VAL A 62 8.72 36.84 -1.80
CA VAL A 62 8.71 38.05 -0.98
C VAL A 62 7.39 38.82 -1.15
N GLU A 63 6.92 39.05 -2.38
CA GLU A 63 5.63 39.70 -2.66
C GLU A 63 4.44 38.95 -2.01
N ILE A 64 4.44 37.60 -2.09
CA ILE A 64 3.42 36.80 -1.45
C ILE A 64 3.43 37.05 0.07
N PHE A 65 4.61 37.01 0.71
CA PHE A 65 4.72 37.14 2.15
C PHE A 65 4.50 38.58 2.64
N GLU A 66 4.77 39.56 1.84
CA GLU A 66 4.37 40.97 2.10
C GLU A 66 2.84 41.07 2.16
N LYS A 67 2.13 40.47 1.23
CA LYS A 67 0.67 40.44 1.21
C LYS A 67 0.09 39.78 2.49
N TYR A 68 0.78 38.77 3.01
CA TYR A 68 0.39 38.10 4.26
C TYR A 68 1.02 38.70 5.52
N LYS A 69 1.81 39.80 5.40
CA LYS A 69 2.51 40.49 6.48
C LYS A 69 3.40 39.56 7.34
N ASN A 70 4.04 38.56 6.71
CA ASN A 70 4.90 37.60 7.41
C ASN A 70 6.38 38.01 7.32
N GLN A 71 6.81 38.90 8.23
CA GLN A 71 8.15 39.46 8.22
C GLN A 71 9.27 38.41 8.39
N LYS A 72 8.98 37.28 9.08
CA LYS A 72 10.00 36.22 9.25
C LYS A 72 10.34 35.52 7.94
N LEU A 73 9.35 35.25 7.13
CA LEU A 73 9.57 34.61 5.83
C LEU A 73 10.16 35.59 4.82
N ILE A 74 9.79 36.87 4.87
CA ILE A 74 10.44 37.91 4.04
C ILE A 74 11.93 37.92 4.35
N ASN A 75 12.33 38.05 5.61
CA ASN A 75 13.74 38.08 6.02
C ASN A 75 14.47 36.80 5.59
N PHE A 76 13.84 35.64 5.74
CA PHE A 76 14.43 34.37 5.32
C PHE A 76 14.73 34.33 3.82
N PHE A 77 13.82 34.75 2.95
CA PHE A 77 14.05 34.78 1.51
C PHE A 77 15.06 35.86 1.09
N GLU A 78 15.13 36.98 1.81
CA GLU A 78 16.21 37.96 1.62
C GLU A 78 17.59 37.42 2.07
N GLU A 79 17.64 36.64 3.14
CA GLU A 79 18.86 35.94 3.56
C GLU A 79 19.30 34.89 2.52
N ILE A 80 18.37 34.19 1.89
CA ILE A 80 18.65 33.30 0.75
C ILE A 80 19.26 34.09 -0.39
N ARG A 81 18.71 35.27 -0.74
CA ARG A 81 19.26 36.14 -1.79
C ARG A 81 20.68 36.53 -1.49
N VAL A 82 20.97 36.97 -0.26
CA VAL A 82 22.31 37.32 0.18
C VAL A 82 23.25 36.12 0.15
N SER A 83 22.78 34.96 0.51
CA SER A 83 23.57 33.73 0.47
C SER A 83 23.92 33.28 -0.95
N LEU A 84 23.00 33.41 -1.91
CA LEU A 84 23.21 33.02 -3.30
C LEU A 84 24.08 34.02 -4.09
N PHE A 85 23.94 35.32 -3.84
CA PHE A 85 24.57 36.35 -4.69
C PHE A 85 25.66 37.15 -3.98
N GLY A 86 25.79 37.03 -2.67
CA GLY A 86 26.76 37.76 -1.85
C GLY A 86 26.44 39.27 -1.77
N GLN A 87 27.05 39.98 -0.82
CA GLN A 87 27.12 41.42 -0.88
C GLN A 87 28.17 41.81 -1.94
N LYS A 88 27.79 42.67 -2.87
CA LYS A 88 28.61 43.14 -3.96
C LYS A 88 29.89 43.83 -3.43
N ASN A 89 30.93 43.07 -3.16
CA ASN A 89 32.27 43.61 -2.98
C ASN A 89 32.93 43.71 -4.37
N LEU A 90 33.23 44.90 -4.75
CA LEU A 90 33.71 45.36 -6.05
C LEU A 90 35.15 44.93 -6.40
N ASN A 91 35.58 43.72 -6.12
CA ASN A 91 36.86 43.20 -6.61
C ASN A 91 36.76 41.72 -7.00
N ASP A 92 36.77 41.48 -8.28
CA ASP A 92 37.31 40.40 -9.14
C ASP A 92 37.37 38.95 -8.58
N ASN A 93 36.44 38.50 -7.74
CA ASN A 93 36.35 37.08 -7.44
C ASN A 93 34.95 36.60 -7.72
N MET A 94 34.84 35.51 -8.51
CA MET A 94 33.58 34.80 -8.75
C MET A 94 32.87 34.58 -7.44
N THR A 95 31.56 34.86 -7.40
CA THR A 95 30.72 34.56 -6.24
C THR A 95 30.67 33.07 -6.03
N GLU A 96 30.35 32.63 -4.82
CA GLU A 96 30.23 31.19 -4.52
C GLU A 96 29.19 30.48 -5.38
N ALA A 97 28.10 31.18 -5.76
CA ALA A 97 27.11 30.67 -6.70
C ALA A 97 27.67 30.50 -8.12
N GLN A 98 28.56 31.42 -8.58
CA GLN A 98 29.27 31.27 -9.87
C GLN A 98 30.21 30.05 -9.85
N LYS A 99 30.93 29.85 -8.76
CA LYS A 99 31.81 28.66 -8.58
C LYS A 99 31.01 27.37 -8.55
N LEU A 100 29.85 27.38 -7.89
CA LEU A 100 28.95 26.25 -7.89
C LEU A 100 28.43 25.92 -9.30
N LEU A 101 27.94 26.89 -10.03
CA LEU A 101 27.46 26.72 -11.39
C LEU A 101 28.59 26.21 -12.32
N GLU A 102 29.81 26.74 -12.20
CA GLU A 102 30.98 26.29 -12.96
C GLU A 102 31.33 24.82 -12.63
N ILE A 103 31.27 24.41 -11.37
CA ILE A 103 31.50 23.04 -10.93
C ILE A 103 30.45 22.08 -11.52
N TYR A 104 29.19 22.49 -11.59
CA TYR A 104 28.12 21.64 -12.13
C TYR A 104 28.10 21.60 -13.66
N THR A 105 28.47 22.68 -14.34
CA THR A 105 28.53 22.72 -15.81
C THR A 105 29.78 22.07 -16.42
N GLN A 106 30.83 21.86 -15.64
CA GLN A 106 32.05 21.15 -16.08
C GLN A 106 32.00 19.64 -15.92
N ARG A 107 30.91 19.07 -15.43
CA ARG A 107 30.80 17.64 -15.18
C ARG A 107 30.17 16.89 -16.35
N ASP A 108 31.02 16.29 -17.16
CA ASP A 108 30.78 14.98 -17.77
C ASP A 108 31.00 13.88 -16.71
N GLU A 109 29.93 13.15 -16.41
CA GLU A 109 29.84 11.73 -15.98
C GLU A 109 30.62 11.21 -14.76
N ASP A 110 31.16 11.94 -13.80
CA ASP A 110 31.79 11.27 -12.65
C ASP A 110 31.29 11.76 -11.28
N VAL A 111 30.74 10.76 -10.59
CA VAL A 111 30.55 10.61 -9.13
C VAL A 111 30.71 11.88 -8.29
N ILE A 112 29.58 12.35 -7.78
CA ILE A 112 29.51 13.42 -6.77
C ILE A 112 30.27 12.98 -5.53
N ASN A 113 31.47 13.45 -5.38
CA ASN A 113 32.21 13.35 -4.14
C ASN A 113 31.61 14.40 -3.18
N SER A 114 31.03 13.93 -2.08
CA SER A 114 30.35 14.75 -1.06
C SER A 114 31.21 15.87 -0.42
N GLN A 115 32.47 15.95 -0.78
CA GLN A 115 33.43 16.96 -0.26
C GLN A 115 33.28 18.34 -0.89
N ASN A 116 32.60 18.49 -2.02
CA ASN A 116 32.56 19.78 -2.74
C ASN A 116 31.32 20.65 -2.42
N MET A 117 30.43 20.19 -1.56
CA MET A 117 29.25 20.97 -1.13
C MET A 117 29.56 21.97 0.01
N ASN A 118 30.81 22.16 0.36
CA ASN A 118 31.21 23.03 1.48
C ASN A 118 31.32 24.53 1.14
N ILE A 119 31.00 24.94 -0.09
CA ILE A 119 31.36 26.27 -0.57
C ILE A 119 30.36 27.35 -0.14
N ILE A 120 29.14 27.05 0.12
CA ILE A 120 28.11 28.03 0.54
C ILE A 120 28.19 28.40 2.03
N HIS A 121 28.95 27.65 2.84
CA HIS A 121 28.97 27.81 4.28
C HIS A 121 30.13 28.59 4.88
N ASN A 122 30.87 29.36 4.10
CA ASN A 122 32.03 30.10 4.65
C ASN A 122 31.68 31.17 5.70
N ASN A 123 30.40 31.52 5.89
CA ASN A 123 29.98 32.36 7.03
C ASN A 123 29.31 31.62 8.17
N LEU A 124 29.06 30.31 7.98
CA LEU A 124 28.53 29.45 9.03
C LEU A 124 29.60 28.40 9.36
N ASN A 125 30.23 28.53 10.51
CA ASN A 125 31.32 27.66 10.98
C ASN A 125 30.91 26.17 11.21
N VAL A 126 29.82 25.70 10.57
CA VAL A 126 29.30 24.37 10.72
C VAL A 126 29.35 23.63 9.39
N ILE A 127 30.27 22.69 9.27
CA ILE A 127 30.32 21.75 8.16
C ILE A 127 29.31 20.64 8.47
N ARG A 128 28.34 20.41 7.56
CA ARG A 128 27.36 19.34 7.70
C ARG A 128 27.69 18.22 6.74
N GLU A 129 27.87 17.04 7.27
CA GLU A 129 28.06 15.81 6.49
C GLU A 129 26.82 14.95 6.53
N ASN A 130 26.52 14.30 5.38
CA ASN A 130 25.49 13.30 5.33
C ASN A 130 26.06 11.96 5.83
N VAL A 131 25.45 11.42 6.86
CA VAL A 131 25.80 10.12 7.43
C VAL A 131 24.64 9.17 7.22
N THR A 132 24.92 7.99 6.71
CA THR A 132 23.92 6.92 6.58
C THR A 132 23.81 6.14 7.87
N LYS A 133 22.59 5.99 8.38
CA LYS A 133 22.24 5.11 9.49
C LYS A 133 21.28 4.03 9.01
N LEU A 134 21.46 2.83 9.51
CA LEU A 134 20.58 1.69 9.25
C LEU A 134 19.83 1.35 10.55
N LEU A 135 18.51 1.31 10.48
CA LEU A 135 17.63 0.84 11.53
C LEU A 135 17.00 -0.47 11.10
N THR A 136 17.31 -1.56 11.78
CA THR A 136 16.64 -2.85 11.57
C THR A 136 15.51 -3.00 12.56
N VAL A 137 14.35 -3.36 12.03
CA VAL A 137 13.11 -3.61 12.77
C VAL A 137 12.74 -5.07 12.60
N ASP A 138 12.51 -5.75 13.71
CA ASP A 138 12.07 -7.15 13.72
C ASP A 138 10.85 -7.26 14.62
N SER A 139 9.75 -7.73 14.06
CA SER A 139 8.46 -7.82 14.75
C SER A 139 8.47 -8.77 15.95
N ARG A 140 9.47 -9.66 16.06
CA ARG A 140 9.68 -10.52 17.26
C ARG A 140 9.94 -9.72 18.53
N PHE A 141 10.48 -8.52 18.41
CA PHE A 141 10.83 -7.66 19.54
C PHE A 141 9.79 -6.57 19.81
N ARG A 142 8.59 -6.66 19.21
CA ARG A 142 7.50 -5.72 19.43
C ARG A 142 6.99 -5.78 20.87
N LYS A 143 6.48 -4.67 21.37
CA LYS A 143 5.82 -4.63 22.68
C LYS A 143 4.53 -5.44 22.65
N ASN A 144 4.18 -6.05 23.78
CA ASN A 144 2.95 -6.82 23.94
C ASN A 144 2.81 -7.94 22.90
N TYR A 145 3.88 -8.66 22.64
CA TYR A 145 3.98 -9.70 21.62
C TYR A 145 2.73 -10.58 21.48
N LEU A 146 2.18 -11.06 22.60
CA LEU A 146 1.00 -11.96 22.60
C LEU A 146 -0.33 -11.26 22.26
N ASN A 147 -0.40 -9.93 22.40
CA ASN A 147 -1.63 -9.16 22.24
C ASN A 147 -1.55 -8.14 21.09
N SER A 148 -0.52 -8.22 20.24
CA SER A 148 -0.34 -7.38 19.08
C SER A 148 -0.06 -8.23 17.83
N LEU A 149 -0.50 -7.75 16.68
CA LEU A 149 -0.16 -8.40 15.41
C LEU A 149 1.29 -8.10 15.04
N SER A 150 1.94 -9.07 14.40
CA SER A 150 3.29 -8.83 13.83
C SER A 150 3.28 -7.78 12.71
N THR A 151 2.12 -7.56 12.11
CA THR A 151 1.88 -6.64 11.00
C THR A 151 1.19 -5.34 11.40
N ASP A 152 0.97 -5.10 12.69
CA ASP A 152 0.42 -3.84 13.22
C ASP A 152 0.94 -3.60 14.64
N PHE A 153 1.97 -2.77 14.77
CA PHE A 153 2.64 -2.51 16.04
C PHE A 153 3.42 -1.19 16.06
N ASP A 154 3.65 -0.68 17.27
CA ASP A 154 4.43 0.51 17.53
C ASP A 154 5.80 0.18 18.11
N ILE A 155 6.80 0.98 17.73
CA ILE A 155 8.17 0.89 18.22
C ILE A 155 8.59 2.23 18.78
N ASN A 156 9.15 2.23 19.99
CA ASN A 156 9.91 3.36 20.50
C ASN A 156 11.39 3.07 20.30
N LEU A 157 12.08 3.98 19.65
CA LEU A 157 13.52 3.85 19.46
C LEU A 157 14.28 4.01 20.80
N PRO A 158 15.38 3.29 21.00
CA PRO A 158 16.17 3.39 22.24
C PRO A 158 16.84 4.77 22.41
N TYR A 159 16.97 5.51 21.32
CA TYR A 159 17.44 6.89 21.28
C TYR A 159 16.83 7.62 20.09
N ILE A 160 16.74 8.92 20.20
CA ILE A 160 16.21 9.77 19.11
C ILE A 160 17.25 9.82 17.98
N ILE A 161 16.79 9.57 16.75
CA ILE A 161 17.60 9.79 15.57
C ILE A 161 17.32 11.21 15.09
N ASN A 162 18.28 12.10 15.35
CA ASN A 162 18.15 13.51 15.03
C ASN A 162 18.58 13.82 13.58
N ASN A 163 18.03 14.89 13.02
CA ASN A 163 18.44 15.47 11.74
C ASN A 163 18.29 14.50 10.54
N VAL A 164 17.28 13.68 10.53
CA VAL A 164 16.96 12.80 9.39
C VAL A 164 16.40 13.64 8.24
N THR A 165 16.98 13.51 7.06
CA THR A 165 16.54 14.23 5.84
C THR A 165 15.90 13.31 4.82
N GLU A 166 16.20 12.02 4.90
CA GLU A 166 15.71 11.01 3.98
C GLU A 166 15.59 9.67 4.69
N ALA A 167 14.58 8.90 4.34
CA ALA A 167 14.41 7.52 4.80
C ALA A 167 13.93 6.64 3.64
N ARG A 168 14.48 5.44 3.51
CA ARG A 168 14.04 4.46 2.49
C ARG A 168 14.10 3.04 3.02
N LEU A 169 13.26 2.18 2.46
CA LEU A 169 13.35 0.74 2.70
C LEU A 169 14.61 0.20 2.02
N SER A 170 15.47 -0.50 2.78
CA SER A 170 16.69 -1.11 2.23
C SER A 170 16.54 -2.60 2.02
N ASP A 171 15.88 -3.31 2.91
CA ASP A 171 15.64 -4.74 2.81
C ASP A 171 14.37 -5.13 3.59
N ILE A 172 13.85 -6.32 3.27
CA ILE A 172 12.71 -6.92 3.98
C ILE A 172 12.79 -8.45 3.88
N GLU A 173 12.48 -9.13 4.99
CA GLU A 173 12.26 -10.57 5.07
C GLU A 173 10.82 -10.79 5.53
N PHE A 174 9.97 -11.23 4.61
CA PHE A 174 8.54 -11.35 4.82
C PHE A 174 8.06 -12.77 4.56
N PRO A 175 7.48 -13.49 5.55
CA PRO A 175 6.94 -14.82 5.35
C PRO A 175 5.57 -14.75 4.67
N ALA A 176 5.40 -15.48 3.57
CA ALA A 176 4.12 -15.61 2.87
C ALA A 176 3.23 -16.67 3.56
N THR A 177 2.89 -16.43 4.83
CA THR A 177 2.11 -17.37 5.69
C THR A 177 0.66 -16.94 5.90
N PHE A 178 0.24 -15.84 5.27
CA PHE A 178 -1.15 -15.41 5.25
C PHE A 178 -2.02 -16.46 4.55
N TYR A 179 -3.26 -16.55 4.98
CA TYR A 179 -4.26 -17.40 4.34
C TYR A 179 -5.00 -16.62 3.25
N PRO A 180 -5.05 -17.09 2.01
CA PRO A 180 -5.91 -16.51 0.97
C PRO A 180 -7.39 -16.55 1.34
N PHE A 181 -7.83 -17.65 1.96
CA PHE A 181 -9.20 -17.80 2.46
C PHE A 181 -9.25 -17.46 3.94
N GLN A 182 -9.95 -16.40 4.31
CA GLN A 182 -10.08 -15.90 5.67
C GLN A 182 -11.53 -15.59 6.02
N GLU A 183 -11.90 -15.91 7.24
CA GLU A 183 -13.25 -15.65 7.75
C GLU A 183 -13.49 -14.13 7.92
N GLU A 184 -12.46 -13.40 8.35
CA GLU A 184 -12.50 -11.94 8.53
C GLU A 184 -12.73 -11.18 7.22
N PHE A 185 -12.32 -11.76 6.10
CA PHE A 185 -12.48 -11.18 4.77
C PHE A 185 -13.75 -11.65 4.06
N GLU A 186 -14.52 -12.51 4.70
CA GLU A 186 -15.74 -13.10 4.14
C GLU A 186 -15.54 -13.74 2.75
N ASN A 187 -14.33 -14.25 2.47
CA ASN A 187 -13.96 -14.84 1.19
C ASN A 187 -13.80 -16.36 1.23
N ASN A 188 -14.22 -16.98 2.32
CA ASN A 188 -14.12 -18.40 2.55
C ASN A 188 -15.48 -19.11 2.47
N TYR A 189 -16.47 -18.48 1.87
CA TYR A 189 -17.77 -19.08 1.62
C TYR A 189 -18.41 -18.61 0.33
N MET A 190 -19.36 -19.40 -0.16
CA MET A 190 -20.22 -19.07 -1.28
C MET A 190 -21.62 -19.65 -1.09
N TRP A 191 -22.58 -19.12 -1.82
CA TRP A 191 -23.92 -19.60 -1.82
C TRP A 191 -24.32 -20.17 -3.18
N LEU A 192 -25.07 -21.29 -3.15
CA LEU A 192 -25.81 -21.79 -4.28
C LEU A 192 -27.29 -21.89 -3.90
N LYS A 193 -28.11 -21.76 -4.89
CA LYS A 193 -29.53 -22.09 -4.81
C LYS A 193 -29.86 -22.95 -6.00
N TYR A 194 -30.54 -24.04 -5.78
CA TYR A 194 -31.01 -24.84 -6.88
C TYR A 194 -32.48 -25.19 -6.73
N THR A 195 -33.14 -25.23 -7.87
CA THR A 195 -34.56 -25.65 -7.97
C THR A 195 -34.60 -26.95 -8.73
N TYR A 196 -35.32 -27.89 -8.20
CA TYR A 196 -35.42 -29.23 -8.76
C TYR A 196 -36.83 -29.78 -8.67
N ASN A 197 -37.14 -30.74 -9.56
CA ASN A 197 -38.36 -31.52 -9.57
C ASN A 197 -37.98 -33.00 -9.43
N TYR A 198 -38.88 -33.80 -8.87
CA TYR A 198 -38.80 -35.24 -9.06
C TYR A 198 -39.40 -35.66 -10.37
N SER A 199 -38.75 -36.58 -11.08
CA SER A 199 -39.27 -37.12 -12.35
C SER A 199 -40.66 -37.71 -12.24
N THR A 200 -41.03 -38.19 -11.02
CA THR A 200 -42.38 -38.72 -10.72
C THR A 200 -43.41 -37.64 -10.41
N THR A 201 -42.97 -36.41 -10.09
CA THR A 201 -43.86 -35.26 -9.79
C THR A 201 -43.31 -33.99 -10.39
N PRO A 202 -43.30 -33.85 -11.74
CA PRO A 202 -42.64 -32.76 -12.42
C PRO A 202 -43.25 -31.36 -12.17
N ASP A 203 -44.47 -31.28 -11.68
CA ASP A 203 -45.16 -30.04 -11.37
C ASP A 203 -44.85 -29.49 -9.97
N ASN A 204 -44.05 -30.22 -9.17
CA ASN A 204 -43.74 -29.88 -7.80
C ASN A 204 -42.25 -29.45 -7.69
N SER A 205 -41.99 -28.18 -7.87
CA SER A 205 -40.63 -27.60 -7.73
C SER A 205 -40.26 -27.39 -6.27
N ILE A 206 -39.10 -27.87 -5.91
CA ILE A 206 -38.49 -27.67 -4.57
C ILE A 206 -37.25 -26.79 -4.75
N THR A 207 -37.15 -25.75 -3.93
CA THR A 207 -35.98 -24.87 -3.92
C THR A 207 -35.20 -25.08 -2.63
N GLU A 208 -33.91 -25.28 -2.76
CA GLU A 208 -32.99 -25.42 -1.64
C GLU A 208 -31.86 -24.43 -1.71
N TYR A 209 -31.45 -23.90 -0.56
CA TYR A 209 -30.31 -23.03 -0.38
C TYR A 209 -29.13 -23.81 0.16
N ILE A 210 -27.97 -23.62 -0.39
CA ILE A 210 -26.74 -24.28 -0.02
C ILE A 210 -25.69 -23.22 0.32
N TYR A 211 -25.18 -23.30 1.52
CA TYR A 211 -24.06 -22.49 1.98
C TYR A 211 -22.80 -23.36 2.04
N PHE A 212 -21.84 -23.04 1.20
CA PHE A 212 -20.52 -23.66 1.23
C PHE A 212 -19.61 -22.86 2.11
N TYR A 213 -18.99 -23.50 3.08
CA TYR A 213 -17.98 -22.93 3.93
C TYR A 213 -16.69 -23.72 3.79
N ILE A 214 -15.58 -23.01 3.60
CA ILE A 214 -14.23 -23.55 3.56
C ILE A 214 -13.50 -23.04 4.80
N THR A 215 -12.81 -23.93 5.53
CA THR A 215 -11.96 -23.50 6.65
C THR A 215 -10.92 -22.50 6.17
N PRO A 216 -10.63 -21.44 6.96
CA PRO A 216 -9.54 -20.52 6.62
C PRO A 216 -8.23 -21.28 6.40
N GLY A 217 -7.51 -20.92 5.36
CA GLY A 217 -6.28 -21.64 5.04
C GLY A 217 -5.69 -21.28 3.71
N ASN A 218 -4.61 -21.99 3.41
CA ASN A 218 -3.88 -21.93 2.17
C ASN A 218 -4.04 -23.27 1.46
N TYR A 219 -4.47 -23.24 0.21
CA TYR A 219 -4.81 -24.42 -0.55
C TYR A 219 -4.05 -24.46 -1.86
N TYR A 220 -3.65 -25.65 -2.31
CA TYR A 220 -3.33 -25.88 -3.70
C TYR A 220 -4.63 -26.01 -4.51
N GLN A 221 -4.57 -25.71 -5.80
CA GLN A 221 -5.76 -25.70 -6.66
C GLN A 221 -6.48 -27.06 -6.65
N ASP A 222 -5.75 -28.14 -6.88
CA ASP A 222 -6.26 -29.51 -6.86
C ASP A 222 -6.85 -29.90 -5.49
N THR A 223 -6.17 -29.55 -4.40
CA THR A 223 -6.63 -29.83 -3.04
C THR A 223 -7.91 -29.09 -2.71
N LEU A 224 -8.02 -27.82 -3.11
CA LEU A 224 -9.23 -27.03 -2.92
C LEU A 224 -10.41 -27.66 -3.66
N LEU A 225 -10.23 -27.95 -4.93
CA LEU A 225 -11.29 -28.49 -5.79
C LEU A 225 -11.72 -29.89 -5.34
N THR A 226 -10.78 -30.74 -4.98
CA THR A 226 -11.07 -32.06 -4.41
C THR A 226 -11.85 -31.95 -3.10
N ASN A 227 -11.49 -31.01 -2.23
CA ASN A 227 -12.23 -30.77 -0.99
C ASN A 227 -13.65 -30.27 -1.26
N LEU A 228 -13.83 -29.33 -2.17
CA LEU A 228 -15.14 -28.82 -2.55
C LEU A 228 -16.00 -29.94 -3.13
N GLN A 229 -15.48 -30.72 -4.07
CA GLN A 229 -16.21 -31.83 -4.67
C GLN A 229 -16.56 -32.92 -3.62
N THR A 230 -15.63 -33.26 -2.74
CA THR A 230 -15.87 -34.25 -1.65
C THR A 230 -17.01 -33.79 -0.75
N VAL A 231 -17.09 -32.51 -0.42
CA VAL A 231 -18.17 -31.99 0.43
C VAL A 231 -19.51 -32.03 -0.33
N ILE A 232 -19.53 -31.76 -1.62
CA ILE A 232 -20.70 -31.89 -2.52
C ILE A 232 -21.18 -33.35 -2.55
N ASP A 233 -20.28 -34.29 -2.81
CA ASP A 233 -20.57 -35.70 -2.94
C ASP A 233 -21.12 -36.32 -1.63
N ASN A 234 -20.54 -35.91 -0.50
CA ASN A 234 -20.99 -36.34 0.82
C ASN A 234 -22.42 -35.90 1.15
N GLN A 235 -22.90 -34.82 0.53
CA GLN A 235 -24.29 -34.37 0.66
C GLN A 235 -25.22 -34.95 -0.42
N GLY A 236 -24.68 -35.75 -1.33
CA GLY A 236 -25.42 -36.35 -2.43
C GLY A 236 -25.98 -35.30 -3.40
N LEU A 237 -25.28 -34.17 -3.56
CA LEU A 237 -25.72 -33.12 -4.48
C LEU A 237 -25.29 -33.49 -5.90
N PRO A 238 -26.19 -33.41 -6.88
CA PRO A 238 -25.85 -33.69 -8.28
C PRO A 238 -25.19 -32.48 -8.95
N ILE A 239 -24.12 -31.98 -8.34
CA ILE A 239 -23.36 -30.83 -8.80
C ILE A 239 -21.91 -31.25 -8.95
N THR A 240 -21.28 -30.85 -10.04
CA THR A 240 -19.87 -31.10 -10.32
C THR A 240 -19.13 -29.79 -10.46
N ILE A 241 -17.92 -29.74 -9.91
CA ILE A 241 -16.97 -28.66 -10.10
C ILE A 241 -15.85 -29.18 -11.00
N ASN A 242 -15.77 -28.65 -12.20
CA ASN A 242 -14.76 -29.03 -13.18
C ASN A 242 -13.75 -27.87 -13.34
N HIS A 243 -12.48 -28.20 -13.37
CA HIS A 243 -11.39 -27.27 -13.65
C HIS A 243 -10.73 -27.67 -14.96
N ASP A 244 -10.74 -26.77 -15.92
CA ASP A 244 -10.16 -27.02 -17.25
C ASP A 244 -8.64 -26.75 -17.22
N LEU A 245 -7.94 -27.65 -16.53
CA LEU A 245 -6.48 -27.66 -16.45
C LEU A 245 -5.97 -29.08 -16.22
N ASP A 246 -5.27 -29.63 -17.20
CA ASP A 246 -4.68 -30.95 -17.12
C ASP A 246 -3.20 -30.86 -16.75
N PHE A 247 -2.85 -31.36 -15.56
CA PHE A 247 -1.46 -31.43 -15.10
C PHE A 247 -0.78 -32.77 -15.39
N GLU A 248 -1.54 -33.80 -15.78
CA GLU A 248 -1.01 -35.16 -15.86
C GLU A 248 -0.23 -35.40 -17.14
N ASN A 249 -0.57 -34.73 -18.23
CA ASN A 249 -0.02 -35.02 -19.57
C ASN A 249 1.13 -34.09 -19.99
N ASP A 250 1.43 -33.02 -19.27
CA ASP A 250 2.35 -31.95 -19.72
C ASP A 250 3.53 -31.71 -18.76
N GLY A 251 3.98 -32.75 -18.06
CA GLY A 251 5.18 -32.65 -17.19
C GLY A 251 5.07 -31.62 -16.07
N GLY A 252 3.85 -31.31 -15.63
CA GLY A 252 3.56 -30.38 -14.54
C GLY A 252 3.32 -28.93 -14.95
N VAL A 253 3.23 -28.62 -16.23
CA VAL A 253 2.95 -27.26 -16.72
C VAL A 253 1.45 -27.01 -16.82
N GLY A 254 0.65 -28.05 -17.03
CA GLY A 254 -0.80 -27.95 -17.22
C GLY A 254 -1.20 -27.31 -18.55
N ASP A 255 -2.18 -27.88 -19.22
CA ASP A 255 -2.82 -27.29 -20.38
C ASP A 255 -4.30 -27.01 -20.12
N GLY A 256 -4.96 -26.30 -21.02
CA GLY A 256 -6.36 -25.86 -20.86
C GLY A 256 -6.51 -24.40 -20.55
N THR A 257 -7.74 -23.98 -20.30
CA THR A 257 -8.07 -22.56 -20.06
C THR A 257 -7.86 -22.10 -18.62
N GLY A 258 -7.70 -23.03 -17.68
CA GLY A 258 -7.59 -22.75 -16.25
C GLY A 258 -8.89 -22.21 -15.63
N LYS A 259 -10.02 -22.36 -16.32
CA LYS A 259 -11.32 -21.87 -15.86
C LYS A 259 -12.06 -22.94 -15.07
N LEU A 260 -12.84 -22.47 -14.10
CA LEU A 260 -13.70 -23.32 -13.29
C LEU A 260 -15.12 -23.34 -13.86
N THR A 261 -15.71 -24.53 -13.93
CA THR A 261 -17.13 -24.72 -14.27
C THR A 261 -17.85 -25.38 -13.10
N ILE A 262 -18.97 -24.80 -12.69
CA ILE A 262 -19.91 -25.38 -11.72
C ILE A 262 -21.18 -25.75 -12.47
N GLU A 263 -21.54 -27.02 -12.47
CA GLU A 263 -22.62 -27.51 -13.28
C GLU A 263 -23.42 -28.64 -12.63
N TYR A 264 -24.63 -28.82 -13.11
CA TYR A 264 -25.43 -29.98 -12.78
C TYR A 264 -24.87 -31.24 -13.48
N SER A 265 -24.47 -32.22 -12.71
CA SER A 265 -23.86 -33.47 -13.22
C SER A 265 -24.86 -34.50 -13.74
N GLY A 266 -26.16 -34.24 -13.58
CA GLY A 266 -27.20 -35.22 -13.81
C GLY A 266 -27.37 -36.21 -12.61
N ASP A 267 -28.57 -36.68 -12.44
CA ASP A 267 -28.86 -37.79 -11.48
C ASP A 267 -28.81 -39.11 -12.25
N THR A 268 -27.88 -39.99 -11.87
CA THR A 268 -27.74 -41.35 -12.46
C THR A 268 -28.99 -42.18 -12.29
N THR A 269 -29.85 -41.85 -11.34
CA THR A 269 -31.13 -42.52 -11.09
C THR A 269 -32.31 -41.90 -11.81
N ASN A 270 -32.11 -40.72 -12.48
CA ASN A 270 -33.14 -39.91 -13.13
C ASN A 270 -34.31 -39.54 -12.22
N THR A 271 -34.12 -39.52 -10.92
CA THR A 271 -35.17 -39.25 -9.93
C THR A 271 -35.26 -37.75 -9.62
N VAL A 272 -34.16 -37.02 -9.69
CA VAL A 272 -34.08 -35.57 -9.47
C VAL A 272 -33.62 -34.88 -10.73
N VAL A 273 -34.36 -33.85 -11.15
CA VAL A 273 -34.02 -33.01 -12.31
C VAL A 273 -33.85 -31.59 -11.80
N ILE A 274 -32.64 -31.08 -11.80
CA ILE A 274 -32.39 -29.65 -11.51
C ILE A 274 -32.87 -28.83 -12.72
N THR A 275 -33.78 -27.92 -12.46
CA THR A 275 -34.31 -27.00 -13.46
C THR A 275 -33.58 -25.69 -13.51
N GLU A 276 -32.99 -25.27 -12.40
CA GLU A 276 -32.20 -24.03 -12.29
C GLU A 276 -31.13 -24.20 -11.20
N LEU A 277 -29.94 -23.74 -11.51
CA LEU A 277 -28.84 -23.54 -10.56
C LEU A 277 -28.55 -22.02 -10.50
N GLU A 278 -28.34 -21.51 -9.32
CA GLU A 278 -28.00 -20.10 -9.10
C GLU A 278 -26.76 -20.05 -8.23
N LEU A 279 -25.75 -19.27 -8.64
CA LEU A 279 -24.53 -19.00 -7.86
C LEU A 279 -24.61 -17.57 -7.32
N ASN A 280 -24.55 -17.41 -6.01
CA ASN A 280 -24.63 -16.10 -5.37
C ASN A 280 -23.39 -15.88 -4.49
N PHE A 281 -22.48 -15.05 -5.02
CA PHE A 281 -21.24 -14.69 -4.35
C PHE A 281 -21.35 -13.41 -3.50
N LYS A 282 -22.44 -12.66 -3.62
CA LYS A 282 -22.68 -11.43 -2.87
C LYS A 282 -23.44 -11.62 -1.56
N ALA A 283 -24.07 -12.75 -1.35
CA ALA A 283 -24.91 -13.00 -0.19
C ALA A 283 -24.11 -13.00 1.13
N ALA A 284 -24.78 -12.61 2.21
CA ALA A 284 -24.19 -12.46 3.52
C ALA A 284 -23.80 -13.81 4.17
N LYS A 285 -22.83 -13.75 5.08
CA LYS A 285 -22.42 -14.87 5.91
C LYS A 285 -23.55 -15.27 6.87
N ILE A 286 -23.70 -16.57 7.13
CA ILE A 286 -24.56 -17.06 8.21
C ILE A 286 -23.88 -16.74 9.56
N LEU A 287 -24.55 -15.94 10.39
CA LEU A 287 -24.04 -15.54 11.71
C LEU A 287 -24.69 -16.32 12.86
N ASP A 288 -25.47 -17.36 12.56
CA ASP A 288 -26.17 -18.13 13.57
C ASP A 288 -25.20 -19.04 14.32
N SER A 289 -25.22 -18.96 15.66
CA SER A 289 -24.36 -19.76 16.55
C SER A 289 -24.69 -21.26 16.57
N GLU A 290 -25.79 -21.68 15.95
CA GLU A 290 -26.14 -23.11 15.80
C GLU A 290 -25.18 -23.81 14.83
N TYR A 291 -24.50 -23.06 13.95
CA TYR A 291 -23.56 -23.60 12.96
C TYR A 291 -22.12 -23.51 13.46
N ASN A 292 -21.47 -24.63 13.51
CA ASN A 292 -20.07 -24.74 13.95
C ASN A 292 -19.14 -24.84 12.74
N TYR A 293 -18.33 -23.80 12.52
CA TYR A 293 -17.43 -23.68 11.38
C TYR A 293 -16.01 -24.23 11.61
N ASN A 294 -15.91 -25.34 12.38
CA ASN A 294 -14.61 -25.95 12.68
C ASN A 294 -14.03 -26.78 11.52
N ALA A 295 -14.80 -27.04 10.48
CA ALA A 295 -14.38 -27.75 9.28
C ALA A 295 -15.11 -27.24 8.04
N SER A 296 -14.52 -27.46 6.87
CA SER A 296 -15.21 -27.21 5.59
C SER A 296 -16.50 -28.02 5.54
N GLN A 297 -17.62 -27.38 5.25
CA GLN A 297 -18.94 -27.99 5.34
C GLN A 297 -19.94 -27.34 4.39
N ILE A 298 -21.02 -28.05 4.14
CA ILE A 298 -22.21 -27.55 3.47
C ILE A 298 -23.36 -27.49 4.49
N ILE A 299 -24.05 -26.36 4.48
CA ILE A 299 -25.34 -26.21 5.16
C ILE A 299 -26.40 -26.16 4.09
N LYS A 300 -27.28 -27.14 4.10
CA LYS A 300 -28.39 -27.28 3.17
C LYS A 300 -29.70 -27.04 3.92
N SER A 301 -30.57 -26.18 3.40
CA SER A 301 -31.84 -25.89 4.04
C SER A 301 -32.86 -25.33 3.05
N THR A 302 -34.12 -25.68 3.35
CA THR A 302 -35.31 -25.05 2.79
C THR A 302 -35.90 -23.98 3.72
N ASP A 303 -35.22 -23.71 4.87
CA ASP A 303 -35.72 -22.85 5.95
C ASP A 303 -35.67 -21.37 5.57
N ASP A 304 -36.73 -20.65 5.89
CA ASP A 304 -36.84 -19.19 5.71
C ASP A 304 -35.74 -18.41 6.46
N LYS A 305 -35.21 -18.96 7.57
CA LYS A 305 -34.11 -18.35 8.29
C LYS A 305 -32.83 -18.27 7.45
N ILE A 306 -32.54 -19.33 6.69
CA ILE A 306 -31.38 -19.43 5.84
C ILE A 306 -31.56 -18.58 4.58
N SER A 307 -32.76 -18.59 4.00
CA SER A 307 -33.10 -17.76 2.84
C SER A 307 -32.90 -16.27 3.10
N LYS A 308 -33.03 -15.82 4.36
CA LYS A 308 -32.77 -14.44 4.75
C LYS A 308 -31.31 -14.03 4.50
N TYR A 309 -30.35 -14.87 4.87
CA TYR A 309 -28.92 -14.59 4.63
C TYR A 309 -28.60 -14.59 3.13
N TYR A 310 -29.17 -15.53 2.39
CA TYR A 310 -29.05 -15.59 0.93
C TYR A 310 -29.54 -14.33 0.22
N ASN A 311 -30.61 -13.73 0.71
CA ASN A 311 -31.24 -12.53 0.16
C ASN A 311 -30.71 -11.21 0.75
N THR A 312 -29.67 -11.28 1.59
CA THR A 312 -28.99 -10.11 2.17
C THR A 312 -27.62 -9.99 1.55
N ASP A 313 -27.31 -8.84 0.97
CA ASP A 313 -26.00 -8.61 0.38
C ASP A 313 -24.96 -8.30 1.48
N SER A 314 -23.76 -8.86 1.35
CA SER A 314 -22.61 -8.48 2.16
C SER A 314 -22.11 -7.10 1.76
N ALA A 315 -21.48 -6.40 2.70
CA ALA A 315 -20.82 -5.12 2.44
C ALA A 315 -19.46 -5.25 1.73
N ILE A 316 -18.96 -6.49 1.58
CA ILE A 316 -17.66 -6.74 0.95
C ILE A 316 -17.83 -6.81 -0.57
N ASP A 317 -17.02 -6.09 -1.29
CA ASP A 317 -17.03 -6.06 -2.75
C ASP A 317 -16.73 -7.44 -3.37
N HIS A 318 -17.34 -7.72 -4.51
CA HIS A 318 -17.21 -9.02 -5.18
C HIS A 318 -15.77 -9.40 -5.52
N ASN A 319 -14.92 -8.43 -5.88
CA ASN A 319 -13.49 -8.66 -6.18
C ASN A 319 -12.65 -9.12 -4.97
N GLN A 320 -13.22 -9.09 -3.78
CA GLN A 320 -12.59 -9.58 -2.55
C GLN A 320 -13.18 -10.91 -2.07
N ARG A 321 -14.15 -11.46 -2.80
CA ARG A 321 -14.93 -12.64 -2.39
C ARG A 321 -14.46 -13.91 -3.10
N MET A 322 -14.93 -15.05 -2.58
CA MET A 322 -14.60 -16.36 -3.09
C MET A 322 -14.90 -16.51 -4.59
N GLY A 323 -16.01 -15.97 -5.09
CA GLY A 323 -16.36 -16.05 -6.50
C GLY A 323 -15.31 -15.47 -7.41
N TRP A 324 -14.75 -14.32 -7.03
CA TRP A 324 -13.65 -13.70 -7.78
C TRP A 324 -12.39 -14.58 -7.83
N MET A 325 -12.03 -15.20 -6.70
CA MET A 325 -10.90 -16.13 -6.60
C MET A 325 -11.13 -17.39 -7.44
N LEU A 326 -12.37 -17.84 -7.53
CA LEU A 326 -12.76 -18.97 -8.38
C LEU A 326 -12.86 -18.61 -9.88
N GLY A 327 -12.67 -17.35 -10.25
CA GLY A 327 -12.70 -16.92 -11.64
C GLY A 327 -14.03 -16.33 -12.13
N PHE A 328 -15.05 -16.28 -11.28
CA PHE A 328 -16.34 -15.70 -11.60
C PHE A 328 -16.30 -14.17 -11.46
N ARG A 329 -16.68 -13.43 -12.47
CA ARG A 329 -16.60 -11.95 -12.51
C ARG A 329 -17.91 -11.25 -12.22
N ASP A 330 -19.02 -11.97 -12.28
CA ASP A 330 -20.30 -11.48 -11.77
C ASP A 330 -20.55 -11.99 -10.34
N SER A 331 -21.28 -11.22 -9.57
CA SER A 331 -21.62 -11.54 -8.18
C SER A 331 -22.84 -12.48 -8.06
N LEU A 332 -23.62 -12.62 -9.14
CA LEU A 332 -24.84 -13.44 -9.19
C LEU A 332 -25.03 -14.06 -10.56
N TYR A 333 -25.14 -15.38 -10.63
CA TYR A 333 -25.41 -16.16 -11.85
C TYR A 333 -26.75 -16.85 -11.73
N THR A 334 -27.65 -16.65 -12.70
CA THR A 334 -29.02 -17.21 -12.73
C THR A 334 -29.39 -17.62 -14.14
N GLY A 335 -30.42 -18.48 -14.26
CA GLY A 335 -31.02 -18.82 -15.56
C GLY A 335 -30.32 -19.94 -16.34
N SER A 336 -29.40 -20.69 -15.70
CA SER A 336 -28.71 -21.85 -16.28
C SER A 336 -28.53 -22.96 -15.25
N THR A 337 -28.08 -24.11 -15.73
CA THR A 337 -27.66 -25.24 -14.89
C THR A 337 -26.14 -25.48 -14.94
N SER A 338 -25.41 -24.63 -15.68
CA SER A 338 -23.96 -24.71 -15.81
C SER A 338 -23.40 -23.30 -15.97
N TYR A 339 -22.35 -22.96 -15.24
CA TYR A 339 -21.65 -21.68 -15.28
C TYR A 339 -20.15 -21.91 -15.30
N THR A 340 -19.49 -21.29 -16.28
CA THR A 340 -18.02 -21.27 -16.38
C THR A 340 -17.54 -19.89 -16.06
N GLY A 341 -16.52 -19.77 -15.18
CA GLY A 341 -15.91 -18.51 -14.81
C GLY A 341 -15.32 -17.77 -16.01
N GLU A 342 -15.42 -16.47 -16.05
CA GLU A 342 -14.84 -15.61 -17.10
C GLU A 342 -13.32 -15.56 -16.99
N GLY A 343 -12.80 -15.63 -15.76
CA GLY A 343 -11.38 -15.65 -15.45
C GLY A 343 -10.87 -17.02 -15.05
N GLN A 344 -9.59 -17.12 -14.87
CA GLN A 344 -8.93 -18.31 -14.32
C GLN A 344 -9.11 -18.37 -12.79
N LEU A 345 -8.98 -19.58 -12.25
CA LEU A 345 -8.89 -19.81 -10.80
C LEU A 345 -7.61 -19.15 -10.25
N ASP A 346 -7.77 -18.22 -9.31
CA ASP A 346 -6.65 -17.50 -8.68
C ASP A 346 -6.80 -17.50 -7.15
N ILE A 347 -6.13 -18.43 -6.50
CA ILE A 347 -6.17 -18.63 -5.04
C ILE A 347 -4.85 -18.31 -4.36
N ILE A 348 -3.95 -17.60 -5.05
CA ILE A 348 -2.61 -17.29 -4.52
C ILE A 348 -2.69 -16.27 -3.37
N GLY A 349 -3.75 -15.48 -3.32
CA GLY A 349 -3.90 -14.35 -2.38
C GLY A 349 -3.22 -13.07 -2.87
N PRO A 350 -2.82 -12.18 -1.97
CA PRO A 350 -2.22 -10.91 -2.34
C PRO A 350 -0.95 -11.10 -3.19
N ARG A 351 -0.86 -10.40 -4.31
CA ARG A 351 0.32 -10.42 -5.17
C ARG A 351 1.40 -9.46 -4.73
N TYR A 352 1.01 -8.47 -3.97
CA TYR A 352 1.90 -7.49 -3.35
C TYR A 352 1.26 -6.97 -2.07
N ILE A 353 2.11 -6.43 -1.23
CA ILE A 353 1.72 -5.79 0.02
C ILE A 353 2.31 -4.38 0.08
N TYR A 354 1.73 -3.55 0.92
CA TYR A 354 2.28 -2.26 1.27
C TYR A 354 2.81 -2.28 2.70
N LEU A 355 4.06 -1.85 2.87
CA LEU A 355 4.63 -1.54 4.17
C LEU A 355 4.34 -0.08 4.47
N LEU A 356 3.62 0.18 5.54
CA LEU A 356 3.35 1.51 6.07
C LEU A 356 4.26 1.78 7.25
N VAL A 357 4.92 2.91 7.24
CA VAL A 357 5.74 3.37 8.37
C VAL A 357 5.37 4.81 8.67
N ASN A 358 4.71 5.03 9.80
CA ASN A 358 4.40 6.35 10.29
C ASN A 358 5.49 6.77 11.30
N ASP A 359 6.21 7.82 10.98
CA ASP A 359 7.24 8.43 11.82
C ASP A 359 6.71 9.63 12.63
N PHE A 360 5.40 9.89 12.55
CA PHE A 360 4.70 11.00 13.20
C PHE A 360 5.17 12.40 12.79
N ASN A 361 5.94 12.50 11.70
CA ASN A 361 6.35 13.76 11.12
C ASN A 361 5.47 14.09 9.90
N ASN A 362 4.83 15.25 9.92
CA ASN A 362 3.96 15.70 8.84
C ASN A 362 4.72 16.50 7.75
N SER A 363 6.05 16.47 7.77
CA SER A 363 6.91 17.27 6.89
C SER A 363 7.56 16.48 5.75
N SER A 364 7.03 15.30 5.45
CA SER A 364 7.51 14.50 4.32
C SER A 364 6.66 14.70 3.07
N ASN A 365 7.27 14.53 1.90
CA ASN A 365 6.52 14.39 0.66
C ASN A 365 5.83 13.00 0.63
N VAL A 366 4.60 12.99 0.15
CA VAL A 366 3.85 11.75 -0.09
C VAL A 366 4.20 11.27 -1.50
N ASN A 367 4.98 10.19 -1.61
CA ASN A 367 5.48 9.68 -2.89
C ASN A 367 4.59 8.56 -3.47
N PHE A 368 3.68 8.01 -2.68
CA PHE A 368 2.82 6.93 -3.12
C PHE A 368 1.39 7.39 -3.34
N PHE A 369 0.91 7.17 -4.55
CA PHE A 369 -0.51 7.28 -4.89
C PHE A 369 -1.01 5.92 -5.31
N SER A 370 -2.09 5.46 -4.72
CA SER A 370 -2.84 4.33 -5.26
C SER A 370 -4.17 4.83 -5.80
N ASN A 371 -4.41 4.52 -7.06
CA ASN A 371 -5.69 4.82 -7.70
C ASN A 371 -6.54 3.55 -7.68
N SER A 372 -7.32 3.40 -6.62
CA SER A 372 -8.31 2.34 -6.52
C SER A 372 -9.57 2.90 -5.87
N GLU A 373 -10.70 2.73 -6.53
CA GLU A 373 -12.00 3.16 -6.01
C GLU A 373 -12.47 2.31 -4.82
N THR A 374 -11.89 1.10 -4.68
CA THR A 374 -12.34 0.11 -3.69
C THR A 374 -11.33 -0.15 -2.58
N SER A 375 -10.12 0.40 -2.64
CA SER A 375 -9.11 0.20 -1.61
C SER A 375 -8.97 1.40 -0.69
N LEU A 376 -8.96 1.13 0.61
CA LEU A 376 -8.69 2.10 1.67
C LEU A 376 -7.18 2.18 1.94
N LEU A 377 -6.41 2.71 0.99
CA LEU A 377 -4.99 2.91 1.22
C LEU A 377 -4.76 4.08 2.16
N SER A 378 -3.97 3.82 3.19
CA SER A 378 -3.59 4.79 4.19
C SER A 378 -2.46 5.67 3.68
N ASP A 379 -2.37 6.89 4.22
CA ASP A 379 -1.15 7.69 4.16
C ASP A 379 0.04 6.94 4.79
N ASN A 380 1.27 7.36 4.51
CA ASN A 380 2.51 6.78 5.05
C ASN A 380 2.95 5.44 4.45
N ILE A 381 2.53 5.12 3.22
CA ILE A 381 3.12 3.99 2.50
C ILE A 381 4.63 4.25 2.35
N PHE A 382 5.42 3.30 2.84
CA PHE A 382 6.87 3.36 2.82
C PHE A 382 7.48 2.53 1.69
N GLY A 383 6.80 1.47 1.30
CA GLY A 383 7.21 0.64 0.18
C GLY A 383 6.11 -0.30 -0.28
N ARG A 384 6.14 -0.65 -1.57
CA ARG A 384 5.34 -1.70 -2.18
C ARG A 384 6.23 -2.91 -2.42
N ILE A 385 5.88 -4.04 -1.84
CA ILE A 385 6.65 -5.28 -1.88
C ILE A 385 5.88 -6.30 -2.73
N SER A 386 6.47 -6.73 -3.85
CA SER A 386 5.89 -7.77 -4.68
C SER A 386 6.18 -9.14 -4.08
N LEU A 387 5.15 -9.95 -3.87
CA LEU A 387 5.27 -11.30 -3.35
C LEU A 387 5.55 -12.26 -4.52
N LYS A 388 6.80 -12.70 -4.66
CA LYS A 388 7.24 -13.60 -5.75
C LYS A 388 7.30 -15.06 -5.32
N ALA A 389 7.29 -15.29 -4.02
CA ALA A 389 7.43 -16.60 -3.44
C ALA A 389 6.06 -17.29 -3.30
N GLY A 390 6.05 -18.61 -3.45
CA GLY A 390 4.83 -19.41 -3.22
C GLY A 390 4.40 -19.39 -1.75
N ALA A 391 3.21 -19.93 -1.50
CA ALA A 391 2.66 -20.07 -0.16
C ALA A 391 3.63 -20.77 0.80
N PHE A 392 3.62 -20.34 2.07
CA PHE A 392 4.49 -20.84 3.15
C PHE A 392 6.00 -20.65 2.94
N SER A 393 6.40 -19.79 2.03
CA SER A 393 7.80 -19.44 1.82
C SER A 393 8.15 -18.09 2.44
N VAL A 394 9.43 -17.87 2.72
CA VAL A 394 9.94 -16.56 3.16
C VAL A 394 10.41 -15.78 1.93
N GLN A 395 9.84 -14.60 1.76
CA GLN A 395 10.29 -13.64 0.78
C GLN A 395 11.44 -12.83 1.39
N SER A 396 12.64 -13.02 0.88
CA SER A 396 13.79 -12.18 1.22
C SER A 396 14.09 -11.27 0.03
N GLN A 397 14.12 -9.98 0.28
CA GLN A 397 14.44 -8.96 -0.72
C GLN A 397 15.47 -8.02 -0.12
N ASN A 398 16.72 -8.30 -0.40
CA ASN A 398 17.85 -7.43 -0.09
C ASN A 398 18.59 -6.96 -1.36
N ASP A 399 18.14 -7.39 -2.52
CA ASP A 399 18.63 -6.87 -3.79
C ASP A 399 17.91 -5.55 -4.11
N PHE A 400 18.56 -4.69 -4.88
CA PHE A 400 18.09 -3.38 -5.29
C PHE A 400 16.75 -3.36 -6.06
N SER A 401 16.05 -4.48 -6.16
CA SER A 401 14.74 -4.59 -6.79
C SER A 401 13.57 -4.16 -5.89
N VAL A 402 13.79 -3.98 -4.59
CA VAL A 402 12.84 -3.30 -3.70
C VAL A 402 13.04 -1.79 -3.88
N TYR A 403 12.45 -1.25 -4.90
CA TYR A 403 12.42 0.19 -5.10
C TYR A 403 11.32 0.77 -4.20
N GLY A 404 11.68 1.09 -2.96
CA GLY A 404 10.93 2.06 -2.18
C GLY A 404 11.44 3.44 -2.59
N GLU A 405 10.59 4.26 -3.18
CA GLU A 405 10.93 5.67 -3.39
C GLU A 405 11.34 6.29 -2.06
N PRO A 406 12.48 7.00 -1.99
CA PRO A 406 12.91 7.60 -0.75
C PRO A 406 11.87 8.61 -0.24
N ARG A 407 11.57 8.54 1.04
CA ARG A 407 10.79 9.57 1.73
C ARG A 407 11.72 10.72 2.07
N TYR A 408 11.51 11.87 1.44
CA TYR A 408 12.23 13.09 1.74
C TYR A 408 11.47 13.93 2.75
N PHE A 409 12.17 14.52 3.71
CA PHE A 409 11.60 15.44 4.66
C PHE A 409 11.89 16.88 4.23
N PHE A 410 10.91 17.78 4.39
CA PHE A 410 11.05 19.21 4.10
C PHE A 410 11.85 19.94 5.20
N GLY A 411 13.04 19.48 5.47
CA GLY A 411 13.94 19.89 6.53
C GLY A 411 14.24 18.72 7.46
N PRO A 412 15.34 18.80 8.23
CA PRO A 412 15.74 17.73 9.13
C PRO A 412 14.68 17.44 10.20
N VAL A 413 14.30 16.19 10.39
CA VAL A 413 13.35 15.73 11.41
C VAL A 413 14.01 14.84 12.44
N ASN A 414 13.38 14.71 13.60
CA ASN A 414 13.80 13.79 14.64
C ASN A 414 12.82 12.62 14.69
N ILE A 415 13.34 11.41 14.71
CA ILE A 415 12.56 10.17 14.79
C ILE A 415 12.85 9.50 16.13
N ASP A 416 11.83 9.36 16.96
CA ASP A 416 11.88 8.72 18.28
C ASP A 416 11.01 7.47 18.37
N ARG A 417 10.01 7.36 17.48
CA ARG A 417 9.06 6.25 17.43
C ARG A 417 8.56 6.02 16.02
N LEU A 418 8.11 4.80 15.77
CA LEU A 418 7.52 4.40 14.50
C LEU A 418 6.24 3.60 14.77
N SER A 419 5.21 3.77 13.93
CA SER A 419 4.10 2.85 13.84
C SER A 419 4.19 2.11 12.52
N VAL A 420 4.15 0.78 12.58
CA VAL A 420 4.38 -0.11 11.44
C VAL A 420 3.11 -0.89 11.16
N ARG A 421 2.66 -0.84 9.90
CA ARG A 421 1.56 -1.67 9.41
C ARG A 421 1.90 -2.31 8.08
N VAL A 422 1.39 -3.53 7.88
CA VAL A 422 1.45 -4.19 6.57
C VAL A 422 0.03 -4.44 6.10
N ILE A 423 -0.29 -3.92 4.93
CA ILE A 423 -1.61 -4.06 4.32
C ILE A 423 -1.53 -4.71 2.94
N ASP A 424 -2.62 -5.34 2.53
CA ASP A 424 -2.80 -5.87 1.18
C ASP A 424 -3.23 -4.78 0.18
N GLU A 425 -3.50 -5.18 -1.06
CA GLU A 425 -3.96 -4.30 -2.14
C GLU A 425 -5.32 -3.64 -1.87
N PHE A 426 -6.12 -4.18 -0.95
CA PHE A 426 -7.42 -3.65 -0.56
C PHE A 426 -7.35 -2.77 0.69
N GLY A 427 -6.17 -2.59 1.28
CA GLY A 427 -5.97 -1.80 2.50
C GLY A 427 -6.23 -2.58 3.80
N ARG A 428 -6.44 -3.89 3.73
CA ARG A 428 -6.69 -4.76 4.89
C ARG A 428 -5.37 -5.16 5.53
N THR A 429 -5.30 -5.16 6.86
CA THR A 429 -4.10 -5.64 7.58
C THR A 429 -3.85 -7.11 7.31
N VAL A 430 -2.65 -7.45 6.88
CA VAL A 430 -2.25 -8.83 6.59
C VAL A 430 -2.05 -9.60 7.90
N ASN A 431 -2.66 -10.78 8.01
CA ASN A 431 -2.44 -11.68 9.13
C ASN A 431 -1.41 -12.75 8.75
N LEU A 432 -0.27 -12.78 9.42
CA LEU A 432 0.81 -13.75 9.18
C LEU A 432 0.66 -15.05 9.96
N ASN A 433 -0.48 -15.29 10.62
CA ASN A 433 -0.74 -16.50 11.39
C ASN A 433 0.33 -16.80 12.45
N GLY A 434 0.72 -15.77 13.20
CA GLY A 434 1.70 -15.86 14.27
C GLY A 434 3.16 -15.87 13.83
N MET A 435 3.42 -15.71 12.54
CA MET A 435 4.78 -15.51 12.04
C MET A 435 5.20 -14.05 12.14
N ASP A 436 6.50 -13.85 12.24
CA ASP A 436 7.12 -12.54 12.34
C ASP A 436 7.86 -12.18 11.06
N PHE A 437 8.11 -10.89 10.86
CA PHE A 437 8.89 -10.37 9.75
C PHE A 437 9.91 -9.32 10.20
N SER A 438 10.88 -9.04 9.38
CA SER A 438 11.89 -8.02 9.62
C SER A 438 12.11 -7.14 8.40
N PHE A 439 12.53 -5.92 8.62
CA PHE A 439 12.91 -4.99 7.56
C PHE A 439 13.95 -3.99 8.07
N SER A 440 14.65 -3.34 7.15
CA SER A 440 15.61 -2.30 7.49
C SER A 440 15.29 -0.99 6.79
N ILE A 441 15.43 0.10 7.54
CA ILE A 441 15.28 1.47 7.06
C ILE A 441 16.66 2.09 6.98
N GLN A 442 17.05 2.49 5.78
CA GLN A 442 18.22 3.33 5.59
C GLN A 442 17.81 4.80 5.71
N MET A 443 18.49 5.54 6.59
CA MET A 443 18.24 6.96 6.83
C MET A 443 19.49 7.77 6.53
N THR A 444 19.30 8.89 5.84
CA THR A 444 20.33 9.91 5.67
C THR A 444 20.16 10.96 6.76
N VAL A 445 21.19 11.17 7.53
CA VAL A 445 21.23 12.06 8.71
C VAL A 445 22.25 13.15 8.46
N LYS A 446 21.90 14.41 8.73
CA LYS A 446 22.86 15.53 8.73
C LYS A 446 23.60 15.56 10.06
N HIS A 447 24.90 15.46 10.00
CA HIS A 447 25.78 15.53 11.14
C HIS A 447 26.59 16.83 11.12
N ASP A 448 26.54 17.57 12.22
CA ASP A 448 27.38 18.75 12.40
C ASP A 448 28.80 18.30 12.75
N VAL A 449 29.77 18.57 11.89
CA VAL A 449 31.19 18.33 12.16
C VAL A 449 31.75 19.54 12.87
N SER A 450 31.94 19.46 14.19
CA SER A 450 32.70 20.47 14.89
C SER A 450 34.15 20.42 14.43
N LYS A 451 34.69 21.51 13.87
CA LYS A 451 36.11 21.63 13.69
C LYS A 451 36.77 21.58 15.08
N THR A 452 37.35 20.45 15.44
CA THR A 452 38.37 20.43 16.50
C THR A 452 39.57 21.18 15.96
N SER A 453 39.74 22.39 16.46
CA SER A 453 40.90 23.24 16.22
C SER A 453 42.21 22.57 16.68
#